data_0cb2cbc0c77ec1caa1f111767481fd2c
#
_entry.id   0cb2cbc0c77ec1caa1f111767481fd2c
#
_cell.length_a   1.000
_cell.length_b   1.000
_cell.length_c   1.000
_cell.angle_alpha   90.00
_cell.angle_beta   90.00
_cell.angle_gamma   90.00
#
_symmetry.space_group_name_H-M   'P 1'
#
loop_
_entity.id
_entity.type
_entity.pdbx_description
1 polymer ?
#
loop_
_entity_poly.entity_id
_entity_poly.type
_entity_poly.pdbx_seq_one_letter_code
_entity_poly.pdbx_strand_id
1 'polypeptide(L)'
;MTDQTATATSTEPASADEVVELSTLIVGAGAAGARTAIELAQQGVDTDEFLVIGKRDHGDAHTTWARGGINGALGTHDPEDDWAIHAADTIDEGHSLNDPTKVETVTREMPERLRELDDWGMDFSRTSDGEIDQRYFGAQSFRRTAFAGDHTGESIMTTLVDRAQELGIAYRENVMVTQLLVDDGRILGAAAYDMADGHLILFEAETVVLAAGGYTSVYGRHSSRDDENTGDGPALAYEAGARLMDMEFVQFHPTGMAVDEGDPEWAPWAGRLVTEAVRGEGGRLYNAEGERFMERYSPDQMELDARDVVARAIAKEVEQGRGTDNGGVYLDISHRDRAFIRERLPRMFARFDELGVDLATDRVEVAPTAHYGMGGVLVDDAGETDVDGLYAIGETMAGVHGANRLGGNSLAETVAYGRVTGAAIADRIERGSLPERDRETLRNRAETQFADLVALTDRAGEHEPRAVLDEIRDCLETSAGIIRDEDGLAAGLDRL
;
A
#
# COMPACT_ATOMS: atom_id res chain seq x y z
N MET A 1 -31.11 -41.75 36.45
CA MET A 1 -32.06 -40.85 35.84
C MET A 1 -31.72 -39.46 36.33
N THR A 2 -30.94 -38.74 35.59
CA THR A 2 -30.71 -37.31 35.74
C THR A 2 -30.85 -36.73 34.36
N ASP A 3 -31.96 -36.06 34.21
CA ASP A 3 -32.41 -35.36 33.02
C ASP A 3 -31.50 -34.16 32.82
N GLN A 4 -30.64 -34.18 31.79
CA GLN A 4 -29.96 -33.00 31.31
C GLN A 4 -30.81 -32.38 30.21
N THR A 5 -31.69 -31.48 30.62
CA THR A 5 -32.31 -30.53 29.71
C THR A 5 -31.23 -29.66 29.08
N ALA A 6 -30.92 -29.93 27.83
CA ALA A 6 -30.20 -29.00 26.98
C ALA A 6 -31.02 -27.71 26.89
N THR A 7 -30.55 -26.65 27.49
CA THR A 7 -30.98 -25.29 27.25
C THR A 7 -30.65 -24.96 25.81
N ALA A 8 -31.64 -24.94 24.94
CA ALA A 8 -31.50 -24.30 23.64
C ALA A 8 -31.28 -22.83 23.90
N THR A 9 -30.06 -22.36 23.62
CA THR A 9 -29.75 -20.93 23.52
C THR A 9 -30.57 -20.40 22.34
N SER A 10 -31.59 -19.61 22.64
CA SER A 10 -32.29 -18.80 21.66
C SER A 10 -31.25 -17.76 21.16
N THR A 11 -30.67 -18.03 20.01
CA THR A 11 -29.88 -17.00 19.31
C THR A 11 -30.86 -15.98 18.76
N GLU A 12 -31.06 -14.86 19.47
CA GLU A 12 -31.55 -13.65 18.82
C GLU A 12 -30.60 -13.36 17.66
N PRO A 13 -31.10 -12.91 16.49
CA PRO A 13 -30.24 -12.53 15.39
C PRO A 13 -29.26 -11.43 15.89
N ALA A 14 -27.97 -11.57 15.59
CA ALA A 14 -26.99 -10.58 15.96
C ALA A 14 -27.32 -9.27 15.23
N SER A 15 -27.69 -8.24 15.99
CA SER A 15 -27.96 -6.89 15.47
C SER A 15 -26.75 -6.00 15.68
N ALA A 16 -26.66 -4.92 14.91
CA ALA A 16 -25.68 -3.89 15.16
C ALA A 16 -25.85 -3.29 16.56
N ASP A 17 -24.75 -3.14 17.28
CA ASP A 17 -24.69 -2.40 18.55
C ASP A 17 -24.74 -0.89 18.31
N GLU A 18 -24.20 -0.45 17.16
CA GLU A 18 -24.16 0.94 16.73
C GLU A 18 -24.53 1.08 15.25
N VAL A 19 -25.29 2.12 14.91
CA VAL A 19 -25.59 2.51 13.52
C VAL A 19 -25.10 3.93 13.28
N VAL A 20 -24.29 4.11 12.25
CA VAL A 20 -23.71 5.40 11.85
C VAL A 20 -24.20 5.76 10.45
N GLU A 21 -24.94 6.87 10.33
CA GLU A 21 -25.47 7.35 9.05
C GLU A 21 -24.53 8.41 8.44
N LEU A 22 -24.14 8.23 7.18
CA LEU A 22 -23.17 9.09 6.47
C LEU A 22 -23.57 9.26 5.00
N SER A 23 -23.11 10.33 4.36
CA SER A 23 -23.07 10.41 2.90
C SER A 23 -21.93 9.56 2.35
N THR A 24 -20.73 9.66 2.99
CA THR A 24 -19.52 8.97 2.51
C THR A 24 -18.76 8.32 3.65
N LEU A 25 -18.44 7.04 3.49
CA LEU A 25 -17.52 6.29 4.34
C LEU A 25 -16.17 6.11 3.62
N ILE A 26 -15.07 6.51 4.24
CA ILE A 26 -13.72 6.30 3.72
C ILE A 26 -13.03 5.22 4.55
N VAL A 27 -12.71 4.09 3.93
CA VAL A 27 -12.08 2.92 4.55
C VAL A 27 -10.58 2.94 4.29
N GLY A 28 -9.82 3.29 5.30
CA GLY A 28 -8.37 3.44 5.26
C GLY A 28 -7.93 4.89 5.37
N ALA A 29 -7.01 5.17 6.31
CA ALA A 29 -6.51 6.51 6.62
C ALA A 29 -5.03 6.71 6.22
N GLY A 30 -4.55 5.98 5.23
CA GLY A 30 -3.30 6.28 4.54
C GLY A 30 -3.41 7.57 3.71
N ALA A 31 -2.37 7.91 2.97
CA ALA A 31 -2.35 9.15 2.19
C ALA A 31 -3.56 9.30 1.25
N ALA A 32 -4.01 8.23 0.62
CA ALA A 32 -5.15 8.27 -0.30
C ALA A 32 -6.46 8.65 0.40
N GLY A 33 -6.81 7.96 1.50
CA GLY A 33 -8.05 8.25 2.25
C GLY A 33 -8.02 9.60 2.92
N ALA A 34 -6.91 9.97 3.56
CA ALA A 34 -6.75 11.28 4.18
C ALA A 34 -6.88 12.42 3.15
N ARG A 35 -6.24 12.26 1.96
CA ARG A 35 -6.34 13.26 0.88
C ARG A 35 -7.77 13.39 0.34
N THR A 36 -8.51 12.27 0.24
CA THR A 36 -9.92 12.28 -0.18
C THR A 36 -10.78 13.05 0.81
N ALA A 37 -10.63 12.79 2.10
CA ALA A 37 -11.37 13.49 3.14
C ALA A 37 -11.09 15.01 3.14
N ILE A 38 -9.82 15.39 2.97
CA ILE A 38 -9.42 16.80 2.84
C ILE A 38 -10.10 17.43 1.62
N GLU A 39 -10.12 16.74 0.46
CA GLU A 39 -10.78 17.26 -0.73
C GLU A 39 -12.27 17.48 -0.51
N LEU A 40 -12.99 16.50 0.08
CA LEU A 40 -14.42 16.64 0.40
C LEU A 40 -14.69 17.91 1.22
N ALA A 41 -13.92 18.11 2.28
CA ALA A 41 -14.05 19.31 3.13
C ALA A 41 -13.72 20.60 2.36
N GLN A 42 -12.69 20.61 1.51
CA GLN A 42 -12.32 21.76 0.67
C GLN A 42 -13.38 22.09 -0.39
N GLN A 43 -14.11 21.09 -0.88
CA GLN A 43 -15.23 21.26 -1.81
C GLN A 43 -16.54 21.67 -1.10
N GLY A 44 -16.52 21.80 0.23
CA GLY A 44 -17.62 22.31 1.02
C GLY A 44 -18.62 21.24 1.50
N VAL A 45 -18.26 19.95 1.41
CA VAL A 45 -19.03 18.88 2.07
C VAL A 45 -18.88 19.03 3.59
N ASP A 46 -20.00 18.98 4.33
CA ASP A 46 -19.98 19.09 5.78
C ASP A 46 -19.18 17.91 6.38
N THR A 47 -18.29 18.21 7.32
CA THR A 47 -17.43 17.19 7.95
C THR A 47 -18.20 16.16 8.78
N ASP A 48 -19.45 16.46 9.16
CA ASP A 48 -20.34 15.52 9.82
C ASP A 48 -21.00 14.52 8.84
N GLU A 49 -20.91 14.78 7.51
CA GLU A 49 -21.50 13.91 6.48
C GLU A 49 -20.57 12.79 6.01
N PHE A 50 -19.30 12.83 6.39
CA PHE A 50 -18.35 11.76 6.02
C PHE A 50 -17.45 11.39 7.20
N LEU A 51 -16.95 10.16 7.17
CA LEU A 51 -16.08 9.61 8.22
C LEU A 51 -14.95 8.81 7.59
N VAL A 52 -13.73 9.02 8.12
CA VAL A 52 -12.57 8.17 7.83
C VAL A 52 -12.44 7.13 8.94
N ILE A 53 -12.33 5.86 8.55
CA ILE A 53 -12.11 4.76 9.50
C ILE A 53 -10.84 3.99 9.17
N GLY A 54 -10.21 3.42 10.18
CA GLY A 54 -9.02 2.59 10.01
C GLY A 54 -8.81 1.59 11.13
N LYS A 55 -8.03 0.56 10.82
CA LYS A 55 -7.63 -0.48 11.79
C LYS A 55 -6.65 0.03 12.84
N ARG A 56 -5.99 1.16 12.59
CA ARG A 56 -4.86 1.69 13.34
C ARG A 56 -5.10 3.12 13.81
N ASP A 57 -4.19 3.61 14.64
CA ASP A 57 -4.16 5.00 15.09
C ASP A 57 -4.04 5.96 13.90
N HIS A 58 -4.64 7.14 14.03
CA HIS A 58 -4.59 8.18 13.00
C HIS A 58 -3.14 8.58 12.68
N GLY A 59 -2.76 8.45 11.42
CA GLY A 59 -1.39 8.71 10.96
C GLY A 59 -0.47 7.49 10.96
N ASP A 60 -0.86 6.37 11.56
CA ASP A 60 -0.12 5.11 11.49
C ASP A 60 -0.59 4.27 10.30
N ALA A 61 -0.05 4.54 9.13
CA ALA A 61 -0.35 3.85 7.89
C ALA A 61 0.92 3.39 7.17
N HIS A 62 0.79 2.45 6.23
CA HIS A 62 1.91 1.97 5.41
C HIS A 62 2.65 3.12 4.69
N THR A 63 1.93 4.16 4.29
CA THR A 63 2.50 5.40 3.72
C THR A 63 3.66 5.95 4.55
N THR A 64 3.58 5.92 5.88
CA THR A 64 4.61 6.43 6.81
C THR A 64 5.98 5.78 6.61
N TRP A 65 6.01 4.57 6.08
CA TRP A 65 7.23 3.80 5.84
C TRP A 65 7.91 4.11 4.51
N ALA A 66 7.27 4.87 3.61
CA ALA A 66 7.84 5.25 2.33
C ALA A 66 9.01 6.24 2.53
N ARG A 67 10.17 5.89 2.01
CA ARG A 67 11.43 6.63 2.23
C ARG A 67 11.92 7.35 0.98
N GLY A 68 11.47 6.89 -0.18
CA GLY A 68 12.06 7.27 -1.45
C GLY A 68 11.76 8.69 -1.89
N GLY A 69 10.53 9.10 -1.87
CA GLY A 69 10.02 10.37 -2.39
C GLY A 69 8.76 10.19 -3.22
N ILE A 70 8.25 11.30 -3.70
CA ILE A 70 6.99 11.42 -4.44
C ILE A 70 7.24 12.12 -5.79
N ASN A 71 6.74 11.55 -6.88
CA ASN A 71 6.98 12.08 -8.22
C ASN A 71 6.04 13.23 -8.57
N GLY A 72 6.61 14.23 -9.25
CA GLY A 72 5.88 15.30 -9.93
C GLY A 72 6.84 16.16 -10.71
N ALA A 73 6.58 16.42 -11.99
CA ALA A 73 7.45 17.17 -12.89
C ALA A 73 7.42 18.68 -12.57
N LEU A 74 8.23 19.11 -11.58
CA LEU A 74 8.36 20.53 -11.20
C LEU A 74 9.37 21.29 -12.07
N GLY A 75 10.30 20.56 -12.72
CA GLY A 75 11.35 21.17 -13.53
C GLY A 75 12.44 21.88 -12.72
N THR A 76 12.57 21.60 -11.42
CA THR A 76 13.52 22.28 -10.51
C THR A 76 14.96 22.17 -11.00
N HIS A 77 15.39 20.99 -11.38
CA HIS A 77 16.75 20.75 -11.89
C HIS A 77 16.81 20.53 -13.40
N ASP A 78 15.73 20.02 -13.96
CA ASP A 78 15.61 19.64 -15.37
C ASP A 78 14.40 20.38 -15.98
N PRO A 79 14.57 21.64 -16.46
CA PRO A 79 13.48 22.48 -16.95
C PRO A 79 12.74 21.90 -18.17
N GLU A 80 13.31 20.89 -18.80
CA GLU A 80 12.71 20.16 -19.92
C GLU A 80 11.71 19.10 -19.44
N ASP A 81 11.72 18.75 -18.14
CA ASP A 81 10.79 17.76 -17.59
C ASP A 81 9.39 18.33 -17.50
N ASP A 82 8.43 17.53 -17.96
CA ASP A 82 7.01 17.85 -17.89
C ASP A 82 6.17 16.60 -17.57
N TRP A 83 4.87 16.80 -17.35
CA TRP A 83 3.94 15.72 -17.07
C TRP A 83 3.87 14.67 -18.18
N ALA A 84 4.07 15.03 -19.46
CA ALA A 84 3.98 14.09 -20.58
C ALA A 84 5.21 13.17 -20.63
N ILE A 85 6.40 13.69 -20.27
CA ILE A 85 7.61 12.87 -20.13
C ILE A 85 7.46 11.95 -18.90
N HIS A 86 6.90 12.46 -17.81
CA HIS A 86 6.59 11.63 -16.64
C HIS A 86 5.60 10.51 -17.00
N ALA A 87 4.58 10.80 -17.81
CA ALA A 87 3.64 9.79 -18.30
C ALA A 87 4.34 8.76 -19.19
N ALA A 88 5.21 9.20 -20.10
CA ALA A 88 5.96 8.29 -20.97
C ALA A 88 6.86 7.33 -20.18
N ASP A 89 7.63 7.83 -19.20
CA ASP A 89 8.44 6.98 -18.32
C ASP A 89 7.58 5.99 -17.51
N THR A 90 6.39 6.44 -17.06
CA THR A 90 5.46 5.56 -16.33
C THR A 90 4.92 4.43 -17.19
N ILE A 91 4.57 4.73 -18.46
CA ILE A 91 4.07 3.73 -19.42
C ILE A 91 5.18 2.77 -19.84
N ASP A 92 6.41 3.26 -20.03
CA ASP A 92 7.54 2.43 -20.40
C ASP A 92 7.89 1.45 -19.26
N GLU A 93 7.99 1.94 -18.03
CA GLU A 93 8.24 1.10 -16.84
C GLU A 93 7.10 0.10 -16.59
N GLY A 94 5.86 0.48 -16.86
CA GLY A 94 4.69 -0.40 -16.76
C GLY A 94 4.54 -1.38 -17.93
N HIS A 95 5.54 -1.45 -18.81
CA HIS A 95 5.56 -2.34 -20.00
C HIS A 95 4.36 -2.15 -20.93
N SER A 96 3.85 -0.92 -21.02
CA SER A 96 2.67 -0.53 -21.84
C SER A 96 1.37 -1.29 -21.47
N LEU A 97 1.25 -1.79 -20.25
CA LEU A 97 0.03 -2.39 -19.70
C LEU A 97 -0.78 -1.42 -18.83
N ASN A 98 -0.29 -0.21 -18.66
CA ASN A 98 -0.96 0.87 -17.95
C ASN A 98 -2.25 1.28 -18.65
N ASP A 99 -3.21 1.79 -17.90
CA ASP A 99 -4.30 2.60 -18.45
C ASP A 99 -3.79 4.03 -18.71
N PRO A 100 -3.67 4.45 -19.98
CA PRO A 100 -3.05 5.74 -20.31
C PRO A 100 -3.79 6.94 -19.69
N THR A 101 -5.12 6.85 -19.53
CA THR A 101 -5.94 7.93 -18.96
C THR A 101 -5.61 8.13 -17.49
N LYS A 102 -5.46 7.03 -16.76
CA LYS A 102 -5.06 7.08 -15.33
C LYS A 102 -3.64 7.60 -15.16
N VAL A 103 -2.71 7.17 -16.01
CA VAL A 103 -1.34 7.71 -16.02
C VAL A 103 -1.35 9.21 -16.28
N GLU A 104 -2.08 9.67 -17.30
CA GLU A 104 -2.22 11.10 -17.60
C GLU A 104 -2.79 11.88 -16.42
N THR A 105 -3.83 11.35 -15.77
CA THR A 105 -4.44 11.96 -14.57
C THR A 105 -3.40 12.16 -13.46
N VAL A 106 -2.68 11.12 -13.08
CA VAL A 106 -1.67 11.20 -12.02
C VAL A 106 -0.58 12.20 -12.39
N THR A 107 -0.02 12.08 -13.59
CA THR A 107 1.15 12.90 -13.97
C THR A 107 0.83 14.37 -14.15
N ARG A 108 -0.39 14.70 -14.59
CA ARG A 108 -0.87 16.10 -14.69
C ARG A 108 -1.19 16.72 -13.34
N GLU A 109 -1.80 15.96 -12.42
CA GLU A 109 -2.17 16.45 -11.09
C GLU A 109 -0.92 16.75 -10.24
N MET A 110 0.09 15.90 -10.29
CA MET A 110 1.15 15.90 -9.31
C MET A 110 1.97 17.18 -9.16
N PRO A 111 2.31 17.94 -10.22
CA PRO A 111 3.05 19.21 -10.05
C PRO A 111 2.31 20.21 -9.14
N GLU A 112 0.99 20.27 -9.24
CA GLU A 112 0.16 21.14 -8.38
C GLU A 112 0.01 20.55 -6.99
N ARG A 113 -0.17 19.24 -6.87
CA ARG A 113 -0.29 18.56 -5.57
C ARG A 113 0.98 18.69 -4.71
N LEU A 114 2.15 18.65 -5.32
CA LEU A 114 3.40 18.90 -4.60
C LEU A 114 3.47 20.32 -4.01
N ARG A 115 3.01 21.32 -4.78
CA ARG A 115 2.92 22.70 -4.28
C ARG A 115 1.89 22.85 -3.18
N GLU A 116 0.76 22.16 -3.29
CA GLU A 116 -0.28 22.15 -2.26
C GLU A 116 0.22 21.53 -0.95
N LEU A 117 0.94 20.39 -1.01
CA LEU A 117 1.59 19.81 0.16
C LEU A 117 2.63 20.77 0.79
N ASP A 118 3.35 21.48 -0.04
CA ASP A 118 4.29 22.52 0.39
C ASP A 118 3.59 23.68 1.09
N ASP A 119 2.49 24.17 0.51
CA ASP A 119 1.64 25.23 1.07
C ASP A 119 1.02 24.81 2.42
N TRP A 120 0.76 23.51 2.63
CA TRP A 120 0.31 22.95 3.91
C TRP A 120 1.44 22.71 4.91
N GLY A 121 2.69 23.03 4.52
CA GLY A 121 3.85 23.00 5.41
C GLY A 121 4.63 21.70 5.42
N MET A 122 4.52 20.89 4.37
CA MET A 122 5.36 19.68 4.25
C MET A 122 6.84 20.04 4.24
N ASP A 123 7.63 19.33 5.05
CA ASP A 123 9.07 19.55 5.22
C ASP A 123 9.87 18.95 4.05
N PHE A 124 9.65 19.46 2.84
CA PHE A 124 10.44 19.07 1.69
C PHE A 124 11.90 19.51 1.82
N SER A 125 12.83 18.68 1.35
CA SER A 125 14.21 19.11 1.09
C SER A 125 14.24 20.24 0.07
N ARG A 126 15.15 21.20 0.24
CA ARG A 126 15.20 22.42 -0.58
C ARG A 126 16.53 22.58 -1.29
N THR A 127 16.49 23.17 -2.47
CA THR A 127 17.67 23.69 -3.15
C THR A 127 18.23 24.92 -2.43
N SER A 128 19.42 25.38 -2.83
CA SER A 128 20.01 26.62 -2.31
C SER A 128 19.14 27.86 -2.53
N ASP A 129 18.26 27.83 -3.53
CA ASP A 129 17.37 28.93 -3.90
C ASP A 129 15.99 28.82 -3.23
N GLY A 130 15.79 27.78 -2.39
CA GLY A 130 14.58 27.56 -1.62
C GLY A 130 13.47 26.79 -2.35
N GLU A 131 13.70 26.35 -3.58
CA GLU A 131 12.75 25.53 -4.34
C GLU A 131 12.68 24.11 -3.76
N ILE A 132 11.57 23.37 -4.00
CA ILE A 132 11.46 21.95 -3.66
C ILE A 132 12.57 21.19 -4.40
N ASP A 133 13.44 20.52 -3.66
CA ASP A 133 14.51 19.72 -4.26
C ASP A 133 13.98 18.42 -4.87
N GLN A 134 14.56 18.02 -5.99
CA GLN A 134 14.18 16.83 -6.72
C GLN A 134 15.40 15.95 -6.99
N ARG A 135 15.23 14.64 -6.81
CA ARG A 135 16.28 13.65 -7.07
C ARG A 135 15.89 12.67 -8.15
N TYR A 136 16.89 12.01 -8.70
CA TYR A 136 16.75 10.96 -9.69
C TYR A 136 16.37 9.63 -9.00
N PHE A 137 15.41 8.92 -9.56
CA PHE A 137 15.16 7.51 -9.28
C PHE A 137 15.42 6.67 -10.54
N GLY A 138 15.67 5.37 -10.34
CA GLY A 138 15.85 4.45 -11.46
C GLY A 138 14.68 4.49 -12.44
N ALA A 139 14.95 4.25 -13.72
CA ALA A 139 13.98 4.24 -14.81
C ALA A 139 13.28 5.59 -15.11
N GLN A 140 13.74 6.71 -14.56
CA GLN A 140 13.25 8.05 -14.88
C GLN A 140 14.17 8.75 -15.90
N SER A 141 13.59 9.53 -16.82
CA SER A 141 14.36 10.36 -17.75
C SER A 141 14.97 11.59 -17.07
N PHE A 142 14.29 12.15 -16.05
CA PHE A 142 14.67 13.37 -15.35
C PHE A 142 14.50 13.25 -13.83
N ARG A 143 15.13 14.17 -13.09
CA ARG A 143 14.98 14.29 -11.63
C ARG A 143 13.61 14.90 -11.33
N ARG A 144 12.62 14.08 -10.98
CA ARG A 144 11.28 14.55 -10.66
C ARG A 144 10.77 14.09 -9.30
N THR A 145 11.58 13.35 -8.54
CA THR A 145 11.16 12.84 -7.23
C THR A 145 11.45 13.87 -6.15
N ALA A 146 10.41 14.58 -5.70
CA ALA A 146 10.46 15.43 -4.53
C ALA A 146 10.59 14.58 -3.26
N PHE A 147 11.28 15.04 -2.24
CA PHE A 147 11.59 14.26 -1.05
C PHE A 147 11.78 15.10 0.21
N ALA A 148 11.61 14.47 1.37
CA ALA A 148 11.99 14.97 2.67
C ALA A 148 13.04 14.02 3.25
N GLY A 149 14.33 14.30 3.03
CA GLY A 149 15.42 13.43 3.45
C GLY A 149 15.23 11.96 3.05
N ASP A 150 15.20 11.06 4.05
CA ASP A 150 14.85 9.64 3.93
C ASP A 150 13.56 9.28 4.73
N HIS A 151 12.62 10.25 4.87
CA HIS A 151 11.37 10.11 5.63
C HIS A 151 10.14 10.74 4.94
N THR A 152 10.13 10.74 3.62
CA THR A 152 9.10 11.41 2.81
C THR A 152 7.67 10.99 3.16
N GLY A 153 7.43 9.68 3.34
CA GLY A 153 6.10 9.17 3.69
C GLY A 153 5.60 9.63 5.06
N GLU A 154 6.49 9.71 6.04
CA GLU A 154 6.19 10.26 7.37
C GLU A 154 5.82 11.75 7.27
N SER A 155 6.58 12.54 6.50
CA SER A 155 6.28 13.96 6.28
C SER A 155 4.93 14.14 5.57
N ILE A 156 4.62 13.34 4.55
CA ILE A 156 3.31 13.37 3.88
C ILE A 156 2.19 13.07 4.88
N MET A 157 2.31 11.98 5.67
CA MET A 157 1.26 11.61 6.62
C MET A 157 1.06 12.68 7.70
N THR A 158 2.15 13.22 8.27
CA THR A 158 2.07 14.31 9.24
C THR A 158 1.32 15.50 8.64
N THR A 159 1.69 15.93 7.43
CA THR A 159 1.04 17.06 6.75
C THR A 159 -0.45 16.81 6.50
N LEU A 160 -0.82 15.62 6.05
CA LEU A 160 -2.22 15.28 5.78
C LEU A 160 -3.04 15.17 7.06
N VAL A 161 -2.48 14.59 8.13
CA VAL A 161 -3.14 14.50 9.44
C VAL A 161 -3.35 15.87 10.04
N ASP A 162 -2.33 16.73 10.04
CA ASP A 162 -2.44 18.10 10.55
C ASP A 162 -3.50 18.89 9.75
N ARG A 163 -3.50 18.73 8.42
CA ARG A 163 -4.49 19.38 7.56
C ARG A 163 -5.91 18.88 7.82
N ALA A 164 -6.10 17.58 8.00
CA ALA A 164 -7.39 16.98 8.34
C ALA A 164 -7.91 17.50 9.69
N GLN A 165 -7.03 17.62 10.69
CA GLN A 165 -7.37 18.17 12.00
C GLN A 165 -7.76 19.66 11.92
N GLU A 166 -7.03 20.46 11.15
CA GLU A 166 -7.38 21.87 10.92
C GLU A 166 -8.77 22.06 10.31
N LEU A 167 -9.17 21.10 9.43
CA LEU A 167 -10.48 21.11 8.78
C LEU A 167 -11.58 20.48 9.66
N GLY A 168 -11.25 19.92 10.82
CA GLY A 168 -12.21 19.29 11.73
C GLY A 168 -12.72 17.92 11.23
N ILE A 169 -11.96 17.24 10.39
CA ILE A 169 -12.33 15.92 9.82
C ILE A 169 -12.27 14.86 10.93
N ALA A 170 -13.36 14.09 11.07
CA ALA A 170 -13.44 13.00 12.02
C ALA A 170 -12.70 11.74 11.50
N TYR A 171 -12.00 11.07 12.43
CA TYR A 171 -11.36 9.79 12.22
C TYR A 171 -11.75 8.83 13.35
N ARG A 172 -12.03 7.56 13.00
CA ARG A 172 -12.30 6.48 13.95
C ARG A 172 -11.29 5.35 13.79
N GLU A 173 -10.60 5.06 14.85
CA GLU A 173 -9.56 4.02 14.97
C GLU A 173 -10.18 2.67 15.33
N ASN A 174 -9.38 1.60 15.20
CA ASN A 174 -9.73 0.24 15.60
C ASN A 174 -11.00 -0.32 14.92
N VAL A 175 -11.32 0.12 13.71
CA VAL A 175 -12.48 -0.36 12.97
C VAL A 175 -12.05 -1.31 11.85
N MET A 176 -12.57 -2.53 11.88
CA MET A 176 -12.39 -3.53 10.83
C MET A 176 -13.69 -3.70 10.06
N VAL A 177 -13.67 -3.33 8.78
CA VAL A 177 -14.78 -3.62 7.85
C VAL A 177 -14.72 -5.09 7.47
N THR A 178 -15.83 -5.79 7.63
CA THR A 178 -15.94 -7.22 7.32
C THR A 178 -16.68 -7.49 6.03
N GLN A 179 -17.58 -6.60 5.63
CA GLN A 179 -18.31 -6.72 4.37
C GLN A 179 -18.85 -5.36 3.90
N LEU A 180 -18.87 -5.16 2.59
CA LEU A 180 -19.64 -4.12 1.93
C LEU A 180 -21.07 -4.61 1.69
N LEU A 181 -22.03 -3.77 1.99
CA LEU A 181 -23.46 -4.09 1.85
C LEU A 181 -23.95 -3.52 0.53
N VAL A 182 -24.27 -4.41 -0.41
CA VAL A 182 -24.65 -4.05 -1.79
C VAL A 182 -26.03 -4.61 -2.11
N ASP A 183 -26.86 -3.85 -2.82
CA ASP A 183 -28.11 -4.31 -3.39
C ASP A 183 -28.28 -3.81 -4.83
N ASP A 184 -28.66 -4.72 -5.73
CA ASP A 184 -28.86 -4.48 -7.16
C ASP A 184 -27.69 -3.67 -7.82
N GLY A 185 -26.43 -4.08 -7.49
CA GLY A 185 -25.22 -3.45 -8.04
C GLY A 185 -24.89 -2.07 -7.47
N ARG A 186 -25.43 -1.74 -6.30
CA ARG A 186 -25.25 -0.46 -5.64
C ARG A 186 -24.85 -0.62 -4.18
N ILE A 187 -23.93 0.23 -3.71
CA ILE A 187 -23.52 0.27 -2.31
C ILE A 187 -24.65 0.83 -1.43
N LEU A 188 -24.86 0.22 -0.27
CA LEU A 188 -25.75 0.68 0.78
C LEU A 188 -25.01 1.07 2.06
N GLY A 189 -23.79 0.57 2.24
CA GLY A 189 -22.97 0.81 3.42
C GLY A 189 -21.99 -0.34 3.68
N ALA A 190 -21.58 -0.49 4.93
CA ALA A 190 -20.62 -1.50 5.36
C ALA A 190 -20.97 -2.07 6.74
N ALA A 191 -20.71 -3.37 6.93
CA ALA A 191 -20.69 -4.03 8.22
C ALA A 191 -19.24 -4.04 8.75
N ALA A 192 -19.06 -3.71 10.01
CA ALA A 192 -17.76 -3.62 10.66
C ALA A 192 -17.86 -4.02 12.13
N TYR A 193 -16.70 -4.17 12.76
CA TYR A 193 -16.62 -4.28 14.22
C TYR A 193 -15.49 -3.42 14.77
N ASP A 194 -15.65 -2.97 16.00
CA ASP A 194 -14.59 -2.33 16.77
C ASP A 194 -13.62 -3.42 17.29
N MET A 195 -12.36 -3.31 16.91
CA MET A 195 -11.33 -4.31 17.25
C MET A 195 -10.94 -4.29 18.74
N ALA A 196 -11.27 -3.22 19.46
CA ALA A 196 -10.92 -3.08 20.88
C ALA A 196 -11.89 -3.84 21.79
N ASP A 197 -13.18 -3.87 21.47
CA ASP A 197 -14.23 -4.44 22.33
C ASP A 197 -15.20 -5.40 21.62
N GLY A 198 -15.12 -5.50 20.28
CA GLY A 198 -15.95 -6.39 19.48
C GLY A 198 -17.35 -5.86 19.17
N HIS A 199 -17.65 -4.59 19.44
CA HIS A 199 -18.92 -3.97 19.07
C HIS A 199 -19.16 -4.05 17.56
N LEU A 200 -20.38 -4.48 17.18
CA LEU A 200 -20.82 -4.58 15.79
C LEU A 200 -21.34 -3.22 15.31
N ILE A 201 -20.79 -2.72 14.22
CA ILE A 201 -21.09 -1.39 13.70
C ILE A 201 -21.69 -1.53 12.30
N LEU A 202 -22.85 -0.91 12.10
CA LEU A 202 -23.44 -0.72 10.78
C LEU A 202 -23.21 0.70 10.32
N PHE A 203 -22.43 0.87 9.24
CA PHE A 203 -22.33 2.12 8.53
C PHE A 203 -23.36 2.15 7.41
N GLU A 204 -24.36 3.03 7.52
CA GLU A 204 -25.29 3.36 6.45
C GLU A 204 -24.66 4.47 5.61
N ALA A 205 -24.09 4.13 4.45
CA ALA A 205 -23.36 5.08 3.60
C ALA A 205 -23.82 5.00 2.15
N GLU A 206 -24.00 6.14 1.51
CA GLU A 206 -24.42 6.23 0.10
C GLU A 206 -23.22 6.08 -0.84
N THR A 207 -22.04 6.37 -0.33
CA THR A 207 -20.75 6.22 -1.02
C THR A 207 -19.74 5.58 -0.07
N VAL A 208 -18.98 4.62 -0.58
CA VAL A 208 -17.85 4.01 0.14
C VAL A 208 -16.59 4.14 -0.70
N VAL A 209 -15.51 4.62 -0.08
CA VAL A 209 -14.19 4.73 -0.70
C VAL A 209 -13.26 3.71 -0.06
N LEU A 210 -12.75 2.77 -0.84
CA LEU A 210 -11.72 1.83 -0.42
C LEU A 210 -10.33 2.43 -0.65
N ALA A 211 -9.68 2.83 0.43
CA ALA A 211 -8.30 3.32 0.49
C ALA A 211 -7.43 2.42 1.39
N ALA A 212 -7.71 1.10 1.34
CA ALA A 212 -7.26 0.11 2.32
C ALA A 212 -5.87 -0.49 2.04
N GLY A 213 -5.12 0.06 1.07
CA GLY A 213 -3.81 -0.44 0.67
C GLY A 213 -3.87 -1.65 -0.25
N GLY A 214 -2.74 -2.35 -0.39
CA GLY A 214 -2.57 -3.48 -1.29
C GLY A 214 -2.68 -4.84 -0.61
N TYR A 215 -1.98 -5.84 -1.18
CA TYR A 215 -2.09 -7.24 -0.78
C TYR A 215 -0.76 -7.98 -0.63
N THR A 216 0.36 -7.26 -0.51
CA THR A 216 1.70 -7.87 -0.53
C THR A 216 2.02 -8.74 0.68
N SER A 217 1.29 -8.61 1.80
CA SER A 217 1.53 -9.44 3.00
C SER A 217 1.00 -10.88 2.87
N VAL A 218 0.40 -11.23 1.72
CA VAL A 218 0.09 -12.63 1.39
C VAL A 218 1.32 -13.43 0.93
N TYR A 219 2.47 -12.76 0.73
CA TYR A 219 3.77 -13.41 0.46
C TYR A 219 4.53 -13.66 1.76
N GLY A 220 5.38 -14.66 1.78
CA GLY A 220 6.23 -15.00 2.93
C GLY A 220 7.17 -13.86 3.30
N ARG A 221 7.92 -13.35 2.29
CA ARG A 221 8.80 -12.19 2.48
C ARG A 221 8.17 -10.94 1.87
N HIS A 222 7.74 -10.02 2.73
CA HIS A 222 7.10 -8.77 2.33
C HIS A 222 7.64 -7.58 3.13
N SER A 223 7.53 -6.37 2.56
CA SER A 223 8.05 -5.14 3.17
C SER A 223 7.10 -4.47 4.15
N SER A 224 5.85 -4.88 4.17
CA SER A 224 4.80 -4.37 5.05
C SER A 224 4.88 -4.96 6.45
N ARG A 225 4.15 -4.39 7.42
CA ARG A 225 3.86 -5.09 8.67
C ARG A 225 2.87 -6.22 8.40
N ASP A 226 2.81 -7.22 9.28
CA ASP A 226 1.97 -8.43 9.12
C ASP A 226 0.47 -8.15 8.98
N ASP A 227 0.02 -7.02 9.50
CA ASP A 227 -1.37 -6.55 9.52
C ASP A 227 -1.63 -5.37 8.56
N GLU A 228 -0.69 -5.10 7.65
CA GLU A 228 -0.81 -4.14 6.55
C GLU A 228 -0.76 -4.84 5.20
N ASN A 229 -1.36 -4.23 4.19
CA ASN A 229 -1.41 -4.75 2.82
C ASN A 229 -1.89 -6.21 2.77
N THR A 230 -2.91 -6.51 3.57
CA THR A 230 -3.51 -7.84 3.77
C THR A 230 -4.49 -8.24 2.68
N GLY A 231 -4.76 -7.36 1.71
CA GLY A 231 -5.69 -7.61 0.62
C GLY A 231 -7.16 -7.32 0.96
N ASP A 232 -7.44 -6.69 2.10
CA ASP A 232 -8.82 -6.43 2.54
C ASP A 232 -9.59 -5.59 1.52
N GLY A 233 -8.97 -4.53 0.96
CA GLY A 233 -9.62 -3.65 -0.02
C GLY A 233 -10.07 -4.39 -1.28
N PRO A 234 -9.18 -5.06 -2.01
CA PRO A 234 -9.55 -5.87 -3.17
C PRO A 234 -10.54 -7.00 -2.84
N ALA A 235 -10.42 -7.67 -1.68
CA ALA A 235 -11.34 -8.72 -1.26
C ALA A 235 -12.76 -8.17 -1.04
N LEU A 236 -12.91 -7.09 -0.28
CA LEU A 236 -14.18 -6.43 -0.04
C LEU A 236 -14.84 -5.97 -1.35
N ALA A 237 -14.05 -5.41 -2.27
CA ALA A 237 -14.55 -4.98 -3.57
C ALA A 237 -15.03 -6.16 -4.42
N TYR A 238 -14.25 -7.25 -4.46
CA TYR A 238 -14.61 -8.46 -5.19
C TYR A 238 -15.89 -9.10 -4.67
N GLU A 239 -16.04 -9.24 -3.36
CA GLU A 239 -17.24 -9.76 -2.72
C GLU A 239 -18.46 -8.86 -2.97
N ALA A 240 -18.25 -7.56 -3.09
CA ALA A 240 -19.27 -6.58 -3.46
C ALA A 240 -19.67 -6.65 -4.94
N GLY A 241 -18.95 -7.41 -5.76
CA GLY A 241 -19.21 -7.60 -7.19
C GLY A 241 -18.40 -6.69 -8.12
N ALA A 242 -17.46 -5.91 -7.59
CA ALA A 242 -16.54 -5.14 -8.42
C ALA A 242 -15.49 -6.05 -9.10
N ARG A 243 -15.03 -5.65 -10.28
CA ARG A 243 -14.00 -6.37 -11.01
C ARG A 243 -12.60 -6.05 -10.48
N LEU A 244 -11.73 -7.05 -10.51
CA LEU A 244 -10.29 -6.91 -10.25
C LEU A 244 -9.50 -6.97 -11.57
N MET A 245 -8.33 -6.34 -11.59
CA MET A 245 -7.43 -6.30 -12.74
C MET A 245 -5.98 -6.45 -12.29
N ASP A 246 -5.17 -7.14 -13.08
CA ASP A 246 -3.70 -7.21 -12.95
C ASP A 246 -3.19 -7.77 -11.60
N MET A 247 -4.00 -8.59 -10.90
CA MET A 247 -3.68 -9.12 -9.56
C MET A 247 -2.40 -9.96 -9.52
N GLU A 248 -1.96 -10.49 -10.67
CA GLU A 248 -0.72 -11.26 -10.83
C GLU A 248 0.53 -10.38 -10.78
N PHE A 249 0.42 -9.07 -10.94
CA PHE A 249 1.58 -8.18 -10.94
C PHE A 249 1.88 -7.66 -9.53
N VAL A 250 2.94 -8.19 -8.95
CA VAL A 250 3.50 -7.75 -7.68
C VAL A 250 4.94 -7.32 -7.90
N GLN A 251 5.26 -6.09 -7.49
CA GLN A 251 6.62 -5.58 -7.52
C GLN A 251 7.40 -6.08 -6.31
N PHE A 252 8.53 -6.75 -6.58
CA PHE A 252 9.49 -7.13 -5.56
C PHE A 252 10.58 -6.07 -5.46
N HIS A 253 10.71 -5.47 -4.27
CA HIS A 253 11.84 -4.58 -4.00
C HIS A 253 13.10 -5.43 -3.83
N PRO A 254 14.22 -5.10 -4.50
CA PRO A 254 15.39 -5.99 -4.51
C PRO A 254 16.08 -6.13 -3.14
N THR A 255 15.93 -5.16 -2.25
CA THR A 255 16.70 -5.10 -1.00
C THR A 255 15.80 -5.04 0.24
N GLY A 256 15.04 -6.12 0.50
CA GLY A 256 14.48 -6.42 1.82
C GLY A 256 15.54 -7.10 2.69
N MET A 257 15.48 -6.95 4.00
CA MET A 257 16.41 -7.64 4.92
C MET A 257 16.22 -9.16 4.82
N ALA A 258 17.31 -9.88 4.55
CA ALA A 258 17.38 -11.33 4.65
C ALA A 258 18.03 -11.66 6.00
N VAL A 259 17.27 -12.30 6.87
CA VAL A 259 17.67 -12.57 8.26
C VAL A 259 17.35 -14.03 8.62
N ASP A 260 17.95 -14.53 9.67
CA ASP A 260 17.54 -15.80 10.26
C ASP A 260 16.17 -15.64 10.94
N GLU A 261 15.11 -16.11 10.30
CA GLU A 261 13.74 -16.05 10.81
C GLU A 261 13.52 -16.96 12.03
N GLY A 262 14.45 -17.88 12.30
CA GLY A 262 14.47 -18.69 13.53
C GLY A 262 15.02 -17.94 14.74
N ASP A 263 15.68 -16.80 14.54
CA ASP A 263 16.16 -15.93 15.62
C ASP A 263 15.08 -14.90 16.00
N PRO A 264 14.54 -14.96 17.25
CA PRO A 264 13.48 -14.05 17.68
C PRO A 264 13.86 -12.56 17.68
N GLU A 265 15.15 -12.23 17.71
CA GLU A 265 15.64 -10.86 17.65
C GLU A 265 15.61 -10.33 16.22
N TRP A 266 15.89 -11.18 15.25
CA TRP A 266 15.97 -10.81 13.83
C TRP A 266 14.68 -11.06 13.04
N ALA A 267 13.88 -12.08 13.38
CA ALA A 267 12.65 -12.42 12.67
C ALA A 267 11.73 -11.24 12.38
N PRO A 268 11.52 -10.24 13.28
CA PRO A 268 10.68 -9.08 12.99
C PRO A 268 11.22 -8.16 11.88
N TRP A 269 12.46 -8.38 11.47
CA TRP A 269 13.12 -7.59 10.43
C TRP A 269 13.11 -8.26 9.06
N ALA A 270 12.67 -9.51 8.96
CA ALA A 270 12.56 -10.23 7.69
C ALA A 270 11.75 -9.40 6.68
N GLY A 271 12.28 -9.23 5.47
CA GLY A 271 11.63 -8.48 4.40
C GLY A 271 11.60 -6.96 4.56
N ARG A 272 11.95 -6.40 5.72
CA ARG A 272 11.95 -4.94 5.94
C ARG A 272 12.92 -4.24 5.00
N LEU A 273 12.49 -3.10 4.44
CA LEU A 273 13.27 -2.41 3.40
C LEU A 273 14.61 -1.87 3.90
N VAL A 274 15.67 -2.28 3.21
CA VAL A 274 16.87 -1.48 3.06
C VAL A 274 16.65 -0.60 1.85
N THR A 275 16.33 0.68 2.10
CA THR A 275 15.80 1.59 1.08
C THR A 275 16.72 1.71 -0.15
N GLU A 276 16.12 2.01 -1.30
CA GLU A 276 16.81 2.25 -2.55
C GLU A 276 17.89 3.36 -2.44
N ALA A 277 17.70 4.30 -1.50
CA ALA A 277 18.68 5.34 -1.23
C ALA A 277 20.08 4.79 -0.92
N VAL A 278 20.18 3.61 -0.27
CA VAL A 278 21.50 2.99 0.00
C VAL A 278 22.22 2.64 -1.30
N ARG A 279 21.49 2.09 -2.31
CA ARG A 279 22.05 1.84 -3.64
C ARG A 279 22.34 3.14 -4.37
N GLY A 280 21.46 4.14 -4.26
CA GLY A 280 21.60 5.48 -4.82
C GLY A 280 22.83 6.21 -4.31
N GLU A 281 23.20 6.06 -3.04
CA GLU A 281 24.41 6.63 -2.44
C GLU A 281 25.67 5.77 -2.68
N GLY A 282 25.54 4.72 -3.49
CA GLY A 282 26.65 3.91 -4.00
C GLY A 282 26.79 2.53 -3.37
N GLY A 283 25.77 2.02 -2.68
CA GLY A 283 25.75 0.63 -2.18
C GLY A 283 25.89 -0.36 -3.32
N ARG A 284 26.67 -1.44 -3.10
CA ARG A 284 27.03 -2.45 -4.08
C ARG A 284 26.50 -3.81 -3.64
N LEU A 285 26.06 -4.62 -4.61
CA LEU A 285 25.56 -5.97 -4.37
C LEU A 285 26.63 -7.02 -4.66
N TYR A 286 26.84 -7.91 -3.69
CA TYR A 286 27.79 -9.03 -3.77
C TYR A 286 27.10 -10.34 -3.44
N ASN A 287 27.37 -11.39 -4.24
CA ASN A 287 26.92 -12.74 -3.89
C ASN A 287 27.78 -13.34 -2.74
N ALA A 288 27.46 -14.56 -2.30
CA ALA A 288 28.19 -15.24 -1.22
C ALA A 288 29.65 -15.54 -1.56
N GLU A 289 30.00 -15.61 -2.85
CA GLU A 289 31.39 -15.78 -3.34
C GLU A 289 32.19 -14.46 -3.33
N GLY A 290 31.52 -13.33 -3.03
CA GLY A 290 32.14 -12.00 -3.01
C GLY A 290 32.25 -11.34 -4.38
N GLU A 291 31.54 -11.82 -5.38
CA GLU A 291 31.49 -11.21 -6.71
C GLU A 291 30.40 -10.11 -6.77
N ARG A 292 30.73 -8.97 -7.37
CA ARG A 292 29.76 -7.92 -7.70
C ARG A 292 28.97 -8.34 -8.94
N PHE A 293 27.95 -9.15 -8.75
CA PHE A 293 27.28 -9.89 -9.81
C PHE A 293 26.47 -9.02 -10.79
N MET A 294 26.07 -7.78 -10.41
CA MET A 294 25.35 -6.88 -11.32
C MET A 294 26.13 -6.56 -12.60
N GLU A 295 27.45 -6.68 -12.61
CA GLU A 295 28.29 -6.58 -13.83
C GLU A 295 27.89 -7.60 -14.91
N ARG A 296 27.30 -8.74 -14.54
CA ARG A 296 26.82 -9.77 -15.49
C ARG A 296 25.42 -9.51 -15.99
N TYR A 297 24.56 -8.90 -15.16
CA TYR A 297 23.13 -8.75 -15.44
C TYR A 297 22.77 -7.39 -16.03
N SER A 298 23.45 -6.32 -15.58
CA SER A 298 23.23 -4.95 -16.00
C SER A 298 24.52 -4.15 -15.91
N PRO A 299 25.46 -4.32 -16.88
CA PRO A 299 26.77 -3.66 -16.83
C PRO A 299 26.71 -2.14 -16.92
N ASP A 300 25.66 -1.59 -17.51
CA ASP A 300 25.53 -0.14 -17.74
C ASP A 300 24.91 0.58 -16.53
N GLN A 301 23.85 0.04 -15.94
CA GLN A 301 23.10 0.64 -14.81
C GLN A 301 23.50 0.07 -13.46
N MET A 302 24.06 -1.13 -13.43
CA MET A 302 24.51 -1.81 -12.21
C MET A 302 23.38 -1.93 -11.17
N GLU A 303 23.62 -1.55 -9.93
CA GLU A 303 22.67 -1.59 -8.82
C GLU A 303 21.54 -0.55 -8.92
N LEU A 304 21.61 0.36 -9.90
CA LEU A 304 20.60 1.41 -10.14
C LEU A 304 19.66 1.10 -11.31
N ASP A 305 19.71 -0.13 -11.84
CA ASP A 305 18.74 -0.58 -12.83
C ASP A 305 17.34 -0.72 -12.20
N ALA A 306 16.32 -0.93 -13.05
CA ALA A 306 14.93 -1.14 -12.64
C ALA A 306 14.84 -2.23 -11.55
N ARG A 307 13.88 -2.08 -10.65
CA ARG A 307 13.76 -2.94 -9.46
C ARG A 307 13.61 -4.41 -9.81
N ASP A 308 12.82 -4.71 -10.84
CA ASP A 308 12.58 -6.06 -11.34
C ASP A 308 13.87 -6.70 -11.92
N VAL A 309 14.71 -5.92 -12.61
CA VAL A 309 16.00 -6.40 -13.13
C VAL A 309 16.92 -6.78 -11.98
N VAL A 310 17.06 -5.91 -10.98
CA VAL A 310 17.92 -6.18 -9.81
C VAL A 310 17.37 -7.34 -8.98
N ALA A 311 16.05 -7.39 -8.76
CA ALA A 311 15.39 -8.47 -8.00
C ALA A 311 15.58 -9.84 -8.70
N ARG A 312 15.36 -9.91 -10.02
CA ARG A 312 15.62 -11.14 -10.80
C ARG A 312 17.10 -11.55 -10.80
N ALA A 313 18.01 -10.59 -10.82
CA ALA A 313 19.44 -10.88 -10.72
C ALA A 313 19.78 -11.54 -9.37
N ILE A 314 19.26 -10.99 -8.25
CA ILE A 314 19.44 -11.58 -6.93
C ILE A 314 18.82 -12.98 -6.87
N ALA A 315 17.57 -13.14 -7.32
CA ALA A 315 16.89 -14.44 -7.33
C ALA A 315 17.72 -15.50 -8.11
N LYS A 316 18.30 -15.13 -9.25
CA LYS A 316 19.16 -16.04 -10.03
C LYS A 316 20.46 -16.38 -9.31
N GLU A 317 21.09 -15.47 -8.58
CA GLU A 317 22.28 -15.78 -7.79
C GLU A 317 21.95 -16.79 -6.69
N VAL A 318 20.81 -16.60 -6.00
CA VAL A 318 20.32 -17.53 -4.98
C VAL A 318 19.98 -18.91 -5.58
N GLU A 319 19.23 -18.97 -6.68
CA GLU A 319 18.86 -20.20 -7.37
C GLU A 319 20.09 -21.01 -7.83
N GLN A 320 21.15 -20.31 -8.25
CA GLN A 320 22.41 -20.93 -8.69
C GLN A 320 23.35 -21.30 -7.54
N GLY A 321 22.88 -21.21 -6.29
CA GLY A 321 23.65 -21.59 -5.09
C GLY A 321 24.76 -20.61 -4.71
N ARG A 322 24.71 -19.37 -5.20
CA ARG A 322 25.63 -18.28 -4.83
C ARG A 322 24.98 -17.26 -3.87
N GLY A 323 23.80 -17.60 -3.35
CA GLY A 323 23.14 -16.83 -2.27
C GLY A 323 23.76 -17.08 -0.91
N THR A 324 23.40 -16.25 0.07
CA THR A 324 23.74 -16.41 1.48
C THR A 324 22.87 -17.51 2.13
N ASP A 325 23.22 -17.92 3.36
CA ASP A 325 22.45 -18.93 4.10
C ASP A 325 21.00 -18.50 4.39
N ASN A 326 20.73 -17.18 4.45
CA ASN A 326 19.39 -16.62 4.64
C ASN A 326 18.65 -16.38 3.29
N GLY A 327 19.14 -16.95 2.19
CA GLY A 327 18.49 -16.87 0.87
C GLY A 327 18.57 -15.48 0.23
N GLY A 328 19.64 -14.74 0.47
CA GLY A 328 19.87 -13.40 -0.04
C GLY A 328 21.24 -13.20 -0.67
N VAL A 329 21.67 -11.95 -0.72
CA VAL A 329 22.99 -11.47 -1.15
C VAL A 329 23.45 -10.38 -0.20
N TYR A 330 24.70 -9.91 -0.32
CA TYR A 330 25.22 -8.82 0.51
C TYR A 330 25.06 -7.46 -0.16
N LEU A 331 24.52 -6.49 0.56
CA LEU A 331 24.57 -5.07 0.23
C LEU A 331 25.69 -4.41 1.05
N ASP A 332 26.59 -3.71 0.39
CA ASP A 332 27.80 -3.14 0.98
C ASP A 332 27.97 -1.67 0.58
N ILE A 333 27.98 -0.76 1.56
CA ILE A 333 28.28 0.67 1.38
C ILE A 333 29.55 1.09 2.16
N SER A 334 30.27 0.14 2.76
CA SER A 334 31.41 0.40 3.63
C SER A 334 32.61 1.07 2.95
N HIS A 335 32.62 1.15 1.61
CA HIS A 335 33.62 1.91 0.84
C HIS A 335 33.39 3.43 0.91
N ARG A 336 32.28 3.90 1.51
CA ARG A 336 32.00 5.31 1.81
C ARG A 336 32.40 5.65 3.22
N ASP A 337 32.82 6.91 3.45
CA ASP A 337 33.15 7.38 4.79
C ASP A 337 31.91 7.38 5.71
N ARG A 338 32.11 7.01 6.99
CA ARG A 338 31.04 7.02 8.01
C ARG A 338 30.29 8.35 8.09
N ALA A 339 31.01 9.48 7.99
CA ALA A 339 30.39 10.80 8.03
C ALA A 339 29.44 11.02 6.85
N PHE A 340 29.86 10.58 5.65
CA PHE A 340 29.03 10.60 4.46
C PHE A 340 27.76 9.77 4.63
N ILE A 341 27.90 8.51 5.11
CA ILE A 341 26.74 7.63 5.29
C ILE A 341 25.75 8.23 6.29
N ARG A 342 26.21 8.76 7.42
CA ARG A 342 25.35 9.40 8.42
C ARG A 342 24.65 10.64 7.93
N GLU A 343 25.29 11.42 7.06
CA GLU A 343 24.71 12.63 6.47
C GLU A 343 23.64 12.28 5.42
N ARG A 344 23.93 11.31 4.55
CA ARG A 344 23.07 10.98 3.41
C ARG A 344 21.96 9.99 3.74
N LEU A 345 22.15 9.14 4.73
CA LEU A 345 21.25 8.05 5.14
C LEU A 345 21.05 8.06 6.67
N PRO A 346 20.63 9.19 7.28
CA PRO A 346 20.64 9.34 8.73
C PRO A 346 19.75 8.31 9.44
N ARG A 347 18.56 8.02 8.91
CA ARG A 347 17.63 7.05 9.52
C ARG A 347 18.06 5.60 9.29
N MET A 348 18.58 5.28 8.11
CA MET A 348 19.13 3.93 7.86
C MET A 348 20.34 3.69 8.76
N PHE A 349 21.24 4.66 8.87
CA PHE A 349 22.38 4.55 9.76
C PHE A 349 21.96 4.33 11.21
N ALA A 350 21.03 5.15 11.73
CA ALA A 350 20.53 5.02 13.10
C ALA A 350 19.83 3.66 13.33
N ARG A 351 19.03 3.21 12.37
CA ARG A 351 18.32 1.94 12.47
C ARG A 351 19.26 0.74 12.55
N PHE A 352 20.28 0.71 11.70
CA PHE A 352 21.26 -0.37 11.73
C PHE A 352 22.17 -0.31 12.96
N ASP A 353 22.51 0.90 13.43
CA ASP A 353 23.26 1.09 14.69
C ASP A 353 22.49 0.53 15.92
N GLU A 354 21.15 0.73 15.95
CA GLU A 354 20.26 0.14 16.97
C GLU A 354 20.28 -1.40 16.93
N LEU A 355 20.44 -1.99 15.74
CA LEU A 355 20.56 -3.44 15.53
C LEU A 355 21.98 -3.97 15.71
N GLY A 356 22.93 -3.11 16.10
CA GLY A 356 24.33 -3.49 16.28
C GLY A 356 25.10 -3.70 14.97
N VAL A 357 24.58 -3.21 13.82
CA VAL A 357 25.20 -3.29 12.50
C VAL A 357 25.73 -1.92 12.11
N ASP A 358 27.02 -1.82 11.84
CA ASP A 358 27.68 -0.61 11.41
C ASP A 358 27.82 -0.55 9.88
N LEU A 359 26.95 0.18 9.21
CA LEU A 359 26.96 0.32 7.76
C LEU A 359 28.31 0.83 7.17
N ALA A 360 29.18 1.42 8.00
CA ALA A 360 30.49 1.88 7.54
C ALA A 360 31.54 0.75 7.55
N THR A 361 31.26 -0.41 8.12
CA THR A 361 32.18 -1.55 8.21
C THR A 361 31.55 -2.88 7.85
N ASP A 362 30.24 -3.00 8.02
CA ASP A 362 29.53 -4.27 7.91
C ASP A 362 28.70 -4.33 6.62
N ARG A 363 28.49 -5.54 6.13
CA ARG A 363 27.58 -5.85 5.03
C ARG A 363 26.23 -6.23 5.60
N VAL A 364 25.16 -5.86 4.88
CA VAL A 364 23.80 -6.25 5.22
C VAL A 364 23.35 -7.33 4.26
N GLU A 365 22.75 -8.41 4.77
CA GLU A 365 22.11 -9.39 3.90
C GLU A 365 20.75 -8.88 3.44
N VAL A 366 20.52 -8.98 2.13
CA VAL A 366 19.29 -8.51 1.49
C VAL A 366 18.78 -9.51 0.48
N ALA A 367 17.46 -9.57 0.34
CA ALA A 367 16.79 -10.40 -0.66
C ALA A 367 15.59 -9.65 -1.24
N PRO A 368 15.09 -10.06 -2.39
CA PRO A 368 13.85 -9.50 -2.91
C PRO A 368 12.70 -9.72 -1.93
N THR A 369 11.85 -8.70 -1.79
CA THR A 369 10.70 -8.69 -0.89
C THR A 369 9.47 -8.16 -1.62
N ALA A 370 8.30 -8.80 -1.46
CA ALA A 370 7.05 -8.31 -2.01
C ALA A 370 6.75 -6.93 -1.42
N HIS A 371 6.55 -5.93 -2.30
CA HIS A 371 6.58 -4.53 -1.88
C HIS A 371 5.36 -3.72 -2.30
N TYR A 372 4.82 -3.96 -3.50
CA TYR A 372 3.71 -3.20 -4.05
C TYR A 372 2.86 -4.07 -4.99
N GLY A 373 1.54 -4.07 -4.80
CA GLY A 373 0.59 -4.66 -5.75
C GLY A 373 0.28 -3.65 -6.85
N MET A 374 0.59 -3.97 -8.12
CA MET A 374 0.19 -3.12 -9.25
C MET A 374 -1.26 -3.36 -9.65
N GLY A 375 -1.76 -4.57 -9.42
CA GLY A 375 -3.16 -4.92 -9.58
C GLY A 375 -4.03 -4.46 -8.42
N GLY A 376 -5.33 -4.55 -8.60
CA GLY A 376 -6.33 -4.13 -7.62
C GLY A 376 -7.72 -4.03 -8.25
N VAL A 377 -8.54 -3.17 -7.69
CA VAL A 377 -9.91 -2.93 -8.15
C VAL A 377 -9.90 -2.15 -9.46
N LEU A 378 -10.66 -2.64 -10.45
CA LEU A 378 -10.88 -1.92 -11.70
C LEU A 378 -11.84 -0.76 -11.45
N VAL A 379 -11.38 0.44 -11.80
CA VAL A 379 -12.13 1.70 -11.61
C VAL A 379 -12.14 2.52 -12.91
N ASP A 380 -13.04 3.49 -13.00
CA ASP A 380 -13.03 4.53 -14.04
C ASP A 380 -12.01 5.64 -13.72
N ASP A 381 -12.06 6.74 -14.49
CA ASP A 381 -11.15 7.88 -14.36
C ASP A 381 -11.36 8.68 -13.06
N ALA A 382 -12.53 8.54 -12.42
CA ALA A 382 -12.87 9.17 -11.15
C ALA A 382 -12.59 8.28 -9.93
N GLY A 383 -12.18 7.02 -10.13
CA GLY A 383 -11.99 6.04 -9.10
C GLY A 383 -13.26 5.24 -8.76
N GLU A 384 -14.37 5.37 -9.52
CA GLU A 384 -15.62 4.63 -9.30
C GLU A 384 -15.52 3.23 -9.92
N THR A 385 -16.06 2.22 -9.22
CA THR A 385 -16.10 0.84 -9.68
C THR A 385 -17.37 0.56 -10.51
N ASP A 386 -17.56 -0.70 -10.94
CA ASP A 386 -18.82 -1.15 -11.56
C ASP A 386 -19.99 -1.19 -10.57
N VAL A 387 -19.75 -1.10 -9.27
CA VAL A 387 -20.76 -1.02 -8.22
C VAL A 387 -21.04 0.45 -7.93
N ASP A 388 -22.24 0.92 -8.24
CA ASP A 388 -22.64 2.33 -8.06
C ASP A 388 -22.40 2.81 -6.63
N GLY A 389 -21.64 3.91 -6.48
CA GLY A 389 -21.27 4.52 -5.21
C GLY A 389 -20.08 3.84 -4.50
N LEU A 390 -19.47 2.81 -5.09
CA LEU A 390 -18.24 2.21 -4.57
C LEU A 390 -17.03 2.74 -5.34
N TYR A 391 -16.08 3.31 -4.62
CA TYR A 391 -14.82 3.84 -5.14
C TYR A 391 -13.63 3.06 -4.59
N ALA A 392 -12.53 2.99 -5.35
CA ALA A 392 -11.25 2.48 -4.87
C ALA A 392 -10.11 3.39 -5.34
N ILE A 393 -9.12 3.64 -4.44
CA ILE A 393 -8.02 4.57 -4.69
C ILE A 393 -6.71 4.10 -4.04
N GLY A 394 -5.59 4.70 -4.47
CA GLY A 394 -4.27 4.32 -4.03
C GLY A 394 -3.96 2.86 -4.38
N GLU A 395 -3.15 2.17 -3.59
CA GLU A 395 -2.74 0.78 -3.87
C GLU A 395 -3.91 -0.23 -3.91
N THR A 396 -5.13 0.18 -3.53
CA THR A 396 -6.34 -0.64 -3.68
C THR A 396 -6.85 -0.68 -5.11
N MET A 397 -6.63 0.37 -5.91
CA MET A 397 -7.04 0.44 -7.32
C MET A 397 -5.95 -0.08 -8.25
N ALA A 398 -6.33 -0.44 -9.48
CA ALA A 398 -5.44 -0.86 -10.55
C ALA A 398 -5.43 0.14 -11.73
N GLY A 399 -4.45 -0.03 -12.62
CA GLY A 399 -4.38 0.60 -13.93
C GLY A 399 -3.29 1.67 -14.10
N VAL A 400 -2.82 2.31 -13.04
CA VAL A 400 -1.76 3.34 -13.14
C VAL A 400 -0.40 2.75 -13.50
N HIS A 401 -0.08 1.55 -12.98
CA HIS A 401 1.29 1.05 -12.94
C HIS A 401 1.62 -0.04 -13.98
N GLY A 402 0.60 -0.60 -14.64
CA GLY A 402 0.84 -1.71 -15.57
C GLY A 402 1.52 -2.90 -14.88
N ALA A 403 2.51 -3.52 -15.53
CA ALA A 403 3.20 -4.68 -14.99
C ALA A 403 4.31 -4.35 -13.99
N ASN A 404 4.81 -3.10 -13.97
CA ASN A 404 5.87 -2.67 -13.04
C ASN A 404 5.74 -1.17 -12.74
N ARG A 405 5.93 -0.79 -11.49
CA ARG A 405 5.68 0.57 -11.00
C ARG A 405 6.94 1.42 -11.02
N LEU A 406 6.89 2.57 -11.65
CA LEU A 406 7.93 3.59 -11.58
C LEU A 406 8.15 4.05 -10.13
N GLY A 407 9.39 4.08 -9.66
CA GLY A 407 9.74 4.54 -8.32
C GLY A 407 9.21 5.96 -8.06
N GLY A 408 8.56 6.17 -6.88
CA GLY A 408 7.95 7.45 -6.51
C GLY A 408 6.48 7.62 -6.95
N ASN A 409 5.97 6.81 -7.87
CA ASN A 409 4.57 6.92 -8.33
C ASN A 409 3.54 6.38 -7.34
N SER A 410 3.90 5.48 -6.40
CA SER A 410 2.94 5.01 -5.39
C SER A 410 2.37 6.14 -4.53
N LEU A 411 3.23 7.04 -4.06
CA LEU A 411 2.80 8.20 -3.29
C LEU A 411 2.09 9.22 -4.18
N ALA A 412 2.55 9.40 -5.43
CA ALA A 412 1.91 10.29 -6.40
C ALA A 412 0.46 9.87 -6.69
N GLU A 413 0.22 8.58 -6.93
CA GLU A 413 -1.11 8.04 -7.14
C GLU A 413 -2.04 8.30 -5.95
N THR A 414 -1.58 8.06 -4.71
CA THR A 414 -2.42 8.26 -3.52
C THR A 414 -2.90 9.70 -3.38
N VAL A 415 -2.02 10.67 -3.63
CA VAL A 415 -2.35 12.09 -3.50
C VAL A 415 -3.20 12.56 -4.69
N ALA A 416 -2.87 12.14 -5.92
CA ALA A 416 -3.61 12.52 -7.11
C ALA A 416 -5.05 11.97 -7.10
N TYR A 417 -5.21 10.65 -6.91
CA TYR A 417 -6.52 10.03 -6.87
C TYR A 417 -7.32 10.38 -5.61
N GLY A 418 -6.68 10.61 -4.46
CA GLY A 418 -7.36 11.16 -3.31
C GLY A 418 -8.06 12.49 -3.62
N ARG A 419 -7.40 13.35 -4.38
CA ARG A 419 -7.99 14.62 -4.86
C ARG A 419 -9.09 14.40 -5.91
N VAL A 420 -8.81 13.61 -6.95
CA VAL A 420 -9.73 13.39 -8.06
C VAL A 420 -11.03 12.76 -7.59
N THR A 421 -10.94 11.71 -6.81
CA THR A 421 -12.09 10.98 -6.27
C THR A 421 -12.87 11.82 -5.26
N GLY A 422 -12.17 12.55 -4.38
CA GLY A 422 -12.84 13.46 -3.43
C GLY A 422 -13.68 14.52 -4.14
N ALA A 423 -13.14 15.13 -5.21
CA ALA A 423 -13.88 16.10 -6.01
C ALA A 423 -15.08 15.48 -6.76
N ALA A 424 -14.92 14.27 -7.30
CA ALA A 424 -16.00 13.56 -7.99
C ALA A 424 -17.16 13.21 -7.03
N ILE A 425 -16.85 12.79 -5.82
CA ILE A 425 -17.85 12.49 -4.78
C ILE A 425 -18.56 13.78 -4.34
N ALA A 426 -17.82 14.87 -4.08
CA ALA A 426 -18.41 16.15 -3.72
C ALA A 426 -19.41 16.64 -4.79
N ASP A 427 -19.03 16.54 -6.07
CA ASP A 427 -19.87 16.88 -7.20
C ASP A 427 -21.13 15.96 -7.31
N ARG A 428 -20.99 14.67 -6.98
CA ARG A 428 -22.12 13.73 -6.87
C ARG A 428 -23.09 14.14 -5.75
N ILE A 429 -22.57 14.51 -4.57
CA ILE A 429 -23.37 14.97 -3.43
C ILE A 429 -24.12 16.27 -3.79
N GLU A 430 -23.42 17.27 -4.37
CA GLU A 430 -24.01 18.56 -4.78
C GLU A 430 -25.16 18.39 -5.78
N ARG A 431 -25.02 17.48 -6.73
CA ARG A 431 -26.06 17.18 -7.72
C ARG A 431 -27.30 16.51 -7.12
N GLY A 432 -27.22 16.04 -5.88
CA GLY A 432 -28.32 15.30 -5.24
C GLY A 432 -28.66 14.01 -5.97
N SER A 433 -27.68 13.40 -6.61
CA SER A 433 -27.83 12.14 -7.39
C SER A 433 -27.83 10.91 -6.52
N LEU A 434 -27.85 11.08 -5.21
CA LEU A 434 -27.89 9.98 -4.25
C LEU A 434 -29.33 9.45 -4.12
N PRO A 435 -29.63 8.22 -4.57
CA PRO A 435 -30.98 7.66 -4.50
C PRO A 435 -31.36 7.36 -3.05
N GLU A 436 -32.67 7.31 -2.78
CA GLU A 436 -33.22 6.96 -1.48
C GLU A 436 -32.75 5.56 -1.05
N ARG A 437 -32.30 5.43 0.21
CA ARG A 437 -31.76 4.18 0.77
C ARG A 437 -32.87 3.20 1.07
N ASP A 438 -32.71 1.94 0.68
CA ASP A 438 -33.51 0.83 1.22
C ASP A 438 -32.92 0.36 2.57
N ARG A 439 -33.33 1.03 3.64
CA ARG A 439 -32.85 0.76 5.00
C ARG A 439 -33.26 -0.62 5.52
N GLU A 440 -34.38 -1.17 5.04
CA GLU A 440 -34.82 -2.52 5.45
C GLU A 440 -33.89 -3.57 4.85
N THR A 441 -33.62 -3.49 3.55
CA THR A 441 -32.66 -4.38 2.88
C THR A 441 -31.28 -4.28 3.50
N LEU A 442 -30.78 -3.05 3.76
CA LEU A 442 -29.49 -2.81 4.39
C LEU A 442 -29.38 -3.53 5.76
N ARG A 443 -30.36 -3.34 6.65
CA ARG A 443 -30.34 -3.93 7.98
C ARG A 443 -30.44 -5.45 7.94
N ASN A 444 -31.27 -6.01 7.10
CA ASN A 444 -31.38 -7.46 6.93
C ASN A 444 -30.06 -8.10 6.46
N ARG A 445 -29.34 -7.43 5.55
CA ARG A 445 -28.01 -7.86 5.09
C ARG A 445 -26.97 -7.77 6.20
N ALA A 446 -26.97 -6.66 6.96
CA ALA A 446 -26.08 -6.49 8.10
C ALA A 446 -26.31 -7.55 9.19
N GLU A 447 -27.56 -7.82 9.55
CA GLU A 447 -27.92 -8.86 10.54
C GLU A 447 -27.41 -10.24 10.10
N THR A 448 -27.55 -10.58 8.81
CA THR A 448 -27.01 -11.84 8.27
C THR A 448 -25.49 -11.89 8.43
N GLN A 449 -24.79 -10.84 8.03
CA GLN A 449 -23.33 -10.76 8.14
C GLN A 449 -22.85 -10.83 9.60
N PHE A 450 -23.51 -10.12 10.50
CA PHE A 450 -23.16 -10.16 11.92
C PHE A 450 -23.40 -11.53 12.54
N ALA A 451 -24.46 -12.22 12.14
CA ALA A 451 -24.72 -13.59 12.58
C ALA A 451 -23.60 -14.55 12.10
N ASP A 452 -23.16 -14.41 10.85
CA ASP A 452 -22.06 -15.21 10.30
C ASP A 452 -20.74 -14.91 11.03
N LEU A 453 -20.43 -13.64 11.29
CA LEU A 453 -19.23 -13.22 12.03
C LEU A 453 -19.22 -13.77 13.47
N VAL A 454 -20.33 -13.64 14.19
CA VAL A 454 -20.47 -14.17 15.55
C VAL A 454 -20.35 -15.70 15.55
N ALA A 455 -20.93 -16.39 14.55
CA ALA A 455 -20.83 -17.84 14.43
C ALA A 455 -19.38 -18.33 14.26
N LEU A 456 -18.46 -17.50 13.73
CA LEU A 456 -17.05 -17.86 13.66
C LEU A 456 -16.40 -18.03 15.03
N THR A 457 -16.85 -17.28 16.05
CA THR A 457 -16.31 -17.37 17.42
C THR A 457 -16.66 -18.69 18.11
N ASP A 458 -17.76 -19.34 17.70
CA ASP A 458 -18.22 -20.60 18.26
C ASP A 458 -17.72 -21.83 17.48
N ARG A 459 -17.02 -21.63 16.36
CA ARG A 459 -16.50 -22.73 15.54
C ARG A 459 -15.26 -23.37 16.20
N ALA A 460 -15.34 -24.67 16.42
CA ALA A 460 -14.16 -25.47 16.71
C ALA A 460 -13.48 -25.83 15.38
N GLY A 461 -12.36 -25.21 15.08
CA GLY A 461 -11.53 -25.51 13.90
C GLY A 461 -10.49 -26.58 14.20
N GLU A 462 -10.03 -27.29 13.16
CA GLU A 462 -8.92 -28.24 13.24
C GLU A 462 -7.57 -27.56 13.00
N HIS A 463 -7.55 -26.36 12.43
CA HIS A 463 -6.36 -25.61 12.04
C HIS A 463 -6.29 -24.25 12.74
N GLU A 464 -5.10 -23.90 13.18
CA GLU A 464 -4.82 -22.56 13.68
C GLU A 464 -4.79 -21.56 12.51
N PRO A 465 -5.52 -20.43 12.57
CA PRO A 465 -5.58 -19.47 11.46
C PRO A 465 -4.20 -18.98 11.00
N ARG A 466 -3.27 -18.78 11.94
CA ARG A 466 -1.90 -18.37 11.62
C ARG A 466 -1.17 -19.42 10.78
N ALA A 467 -1.32 -20.70 11.11
CA ALA A 467 -0.70 -21.77 10.36
C ALA A 467 -1.23 -21.84 8.91
N VAL A 468 -2.53 -21.58 8.71
CA VAL A 468 -3.12 -21.51 7.36
C VAL A 468 -2.55 -20.33 6.59
N LEU A 469 -2.45 -19.16 7.21
CA LEU A 469 -1.85 -17.98 6.58
C LEU A 469 -0.39 -18.21 6.19
N ASP A 470 0.40 -18.84 7.07
CA ASP A 470 1.81 -19.14 6.80
C ASP A 470 1.94 -20.16 5.64
N GLU A 471 1.01 -21.11 5.50
CA GLU A 471 0.96 -22.03 4.36
C GLU A 471 0.60 -21.32 3.05
N ILE A 472 -0.35 -20.39 3.07
CA ILE A 472 -0.69 -19.54 1.90
C ILE A 472 0.53 -18.72 1.49
N ARG A 473 1.21 -18.09 2.43
CA ARG A 473 2.42 -17.28 2.22
C ARG A 473 3.54 -18.10 1.57
N ASP A 474 3.82 -19.29 2.11
CA ASP A 474 4.82 -20.18 1.55
C ASP A 474 4.42 -20.68 0.14
N CYS A 475 3.16 -20.99 -0.07
CA CYS A 475 2.64 -21.37 -1.38
C CYS A 475 2.85 -20.25 -2.42
N LEU A 476 2.49 -19.02 -2.11
CA LEU A 476 2.65 -17.88 -3.02
C LEU A 476 4.13 -17.52 -3.26
N GLU A 477 4.97 -17.55 -2.20
CA GLU A 477 6.41 -17.31 -2.35
C GLU A 477 7.06 -18.32 -3.30
N THR A 478 6.70 -19.60 -3.20
CA THR A 478 7.32 -20.68 -3.99
C THR A 478 6.72 -20.81 -5.39
N SER A 479 5.43 -20.57 -5.58
CA SER A 479 4.71 -20.83 -6.83
C SER A 479 4.46 -19.58 -7.67
N ALA A 480 4.25 -18.43 -7.03
CA ALA A 480 3.92 -17.15 -7.66
C ALA A 480 4.90 -16.03 -7.29
N GLY A 481 6.15 -16.38 -6.95
CA GLY A 481 7.22 -15.45 -6.62
C GLY A 481 7.77 -14.68 -7.83
N ILE A 482 9.06 -14.32 -7.80
CA ILE A 482 9.72 -13.53 -8.86
C ILE A 482 9.86 -14.29 -10.16
N ILE A 483 10.20 -15.58 -10.08
CA ILE A 483 10.36 -16.47 -11.25
C ILE A 483 9.20 -17.45 -11.22
N ARG A 484 8.45 -17.51 -12.30
CA ARG A 484 7.22 -18.32 -12.40
C ARG A 484 7.29 -19.17 -13.64
N ASP A 485 6.79 -20.38 -13.54
CA ASP A 485 6.55 -21.27 -14.68
C ASP A 485 5.20 -21.98 -14.54
N GLU A 486 4.77 -22.65 -15.61
CA GLU A 486 3.47 -23.32 -15.68
C GLU A 486 3.33 -24.42 -14.62
N ASP A 487 4.37 -25.22 -14.43
CA ASP A 487 4.35 -26.36 -13.49
C ASP A 487 4.26 -25.87 -12.04
N GLY A 488 5.03 -24.83 -11.68
CA GLY A 488 5.01 -24.21 -10.35
C GLY A 488 3.66 -23.56 -10.03
N LEU A 489 3.07 -22.82 -10.99
CA LEU A 489 1.74 -22.21 -10.82
C LEU A 489 0.64 -23.26 -10.68
N ALA A 490 0.68 -24.34 -11.49
CA ALA A 490 -0.28 -25.45 -11.38
C ALA A 490 -0.18 -26.15 -10.02
N ALA A 491 1.04 -26.44 -9.55
CA ALA A 491 1.27 -27.05 -8.23
C ALA A 491 0.79 -26.14 -7.09
N GLY A 492 0.96 -24.81 -7.23
CA GLY A 492 0.45 -23.83 -6.27
C GLY A 492 -1.07 -23.82 -6.20
N LEU A 493 -1.75 -23.86 -7.34
CA LEU A 493 -3.22 -23.94 -7.40
C LEU A 493 -3.78 -25.22 -6.76
N ASP A 494 -3.10 -26.36 -6.96
CA ASP A 494 -3.50 -27.63 -6.33
C ASP A 494 -3.29 -27.64 -4.81
N ARG A 495 -2.40 -26.77 -4.31
CA ARG A 495 -2.06 -26.65 -2.90
C ARG A 495 -2.98 -25.68 -2.15
N LEU A 496 -3.46 -24.61 -2.79
CA LEU A 496 -4.43 -23.64 -2.25
C LEU A 496 -5.86 -24.18 -2.29
#